data_8acf6962b07781656e954b0c136dc36d
#
_entry.id   8acf6962b07781656e954b0c136dc36d
#
_cell.length_a   1.000
_cell.length_b   1.000
_cell.length_c   1.000
_cell.angle_alpha   90.00
_cell.angle_beta   90.00
_cell.angle_gamma   90.00
#
_symmetry.space_group_name_H-M   'P 1'
#
loop_
_entity.id
_entity.type
_entity.pdbx_description
1 polymer ?
#
loop_
_entity_poly.entity_id
_entity_poly.type
_entity_poly.pdbx_seq_one_letter_code
_entity_poly.pdbx_strand_id
1 'polypeptide(L)'
;QERFKQPLPQFSKRIGVVTSRSGAVIRDIITTVRRRFPGVDILLYPTKVQGEGVAEEIARNIARANQQDDLDLLIIGRGGGSIEDLWAFNEEIVVRAIFESRLPVISSVGHETDVTLADFVADRRAATPTAAAELATPVTKLDVLAHLQNQEKRMATAVRNVLSKKQEALKKCSQSVIFRQP
;
A
#
# COMPACT_ATOMS: atom_id res chain seq x y z
N GLN A 1 13.52 -15.50 -9.86
CA GLN A 1 13.17 -14.70 -8.67
C GLN A 1 11.76 -14.10 -8.76
N GLU A 2 11.34 -13.52 -9.89
CA GLU A 2 10.02 -12.88 -10.03
C GLU A 2 8.82 -13.81 -9.81
N ARG A 3 8.98 -15.12 -9.98
CA ARG A 3 7.90 -16.10 -9.80
C ARG A 3 7.42 -16.24 -8.35
N PHE A 4 8.22 -15.80 -7.38
CA PHE A 4 7.92 -15.92 -5.95
C PHE A 4 7.49 -14.62 -5.32
N LYS A 5 7.53 -13.51 -6.06
CA LYS A 5 7.15 -12.19 -5.55
C LYS A 5 5.64 -12.05 -5.45
N GLN A 6 5.19 -11.64 -4.28
CA GLN A 6 3.78 -11.42 -3.99
C GLN A 6 3.33 -10.04 -4.51
N PRO A 7 2.09 -9.93 -5.03
CA PRO A 7 1.54 -8.63 -5.41
C PRO A 7 1.23 -7.80 -4.17
N LEU A 8 1.52 -6.50 -4.23
CA LEU A 8 1.11 -5.58 -3.17
C LEU A 8 -0.41 -5.31 -3.23
N PRO A 9 -1.08 -5.17 -2.07
CA PRO A 9 -2.49 -4.84 -2.01
C PRO A 9 -2.75 -3.43 -2.57
N GLN A 10 -3.86 -3.26 -3.29
CA GLN A 10 -4.29 -1.92 -3.75
C GLN A 10 -4.78 -1.04 -2.60
N PHE A 11 -5.36 -1.64 -1.57
CA PHE A 11 -5.87 -0.96 -0.39
C PHE A 11 -5.34 -1.67 0.84
N SER A 12 -4.40 -1.04 1.53
CA SER A 12 -3.90 -1.50 2.82
C SER A 12 -4.74 -0.89 3.94
N LYS A 13 -5.18 -1.72 4.89
CA LYS A 13 -5.85 -1.27 6.12
C LYS A 13 -4.83 -1.13 7.25
N ARG A 14 -3.90 -2.07 7.34
CA ARG A 14 -2.87 -2.07 8.37
C ARG A 14 -1.53 -2.51 7.80
N ILE A 15 -0.50 -1.70 8.04
CA ILE A 15 0.87 -1.88 7.55
C ILE A 15 1.77 -2.17 8.74
N GLY A 16 2.50 -3.28 8.70
CA GLY A 16 3.58 -3.57 9.63
C GLY A 16 4.86 -2.84 9.22
N VAL A 17 5.58 -2.27 10.16
CA VAL A 17 6.86 -1.58 9.90
C VAL A 17 7.92 -2.11 10.83
N VAL A 18 8.95 -2.74 10.28
CA VAL A 18 10.12 -3.25 11.00
C VAL A 18 11.24 -2.23 10.87
N THR A 19 11.45 -1.42 11.89
CA THR A 19 12.46 -0.35 11.92
C THR A 19 12.71 0.14 13.36
N SER A 20 13.64 1.07 13.52
CA SER A 20 13.91 1.68 14.82
C SER A 20 12.75 2.57 15.31
N ARG A 21 12.56 2.59 16.64
CA ARG A 21 11.46 3.34 17.27
C ARG A 21 11.53 4.86 17.06
N SER A 22 12.72 5.43 16.99
CA SER A 22 12.96 6.88 17.00
C SER A 22 13.64 7.44 15.75
N GLY A 23 13.74 6.63 14.68
CA GLY A 23 14.42 7.01 13.45
C GLY A 23 13.62 7.96 12.55
N ALA A 24 14.28 8.57 11.58
CA ALA A 24 13.65 9.34 10.51
C ALA A 24 12.71 8.45 9.67
N VAL A 25 13.08 7.20 9.44
CA VAL A 25 12.34 6.22 8.64
C VAL A 25 10.88 6.10 9.06
N ILE A 26 10.64 5.83 10.36
CA ILE A 26 9.26 5.67 10.84
C ILE A 26 8.46 6.96 10.73
N ARG A 27 9.09 8.13 10.94
CA ARG A 27 8.43 9.43 10.79
C ARG A 27 8.03 9.68 9.34
N ASP A 28 8.93 9.40 8.40
CA ASP A 28 8.68 9.57 6.96
C ASP A 28 7.57 8.66 6.47
N ILE A 29 7.56 7.39 6.92
CA ILE A 29 6.49 6.44 6.61
C ILE A 29 5.16 6.94 7.16
N ILE A 30 5.09 7.29 8.45
CA ILE A 30 3.85 7.79 9.08
C ILE A 30 3.33 9.04 8.38
N THR A 31 4.20 10.00 8.12
CA THR A 31 3.82 11.27 7.47
C THR A 31 3.28 11.02 6.07
N THR A 32 3.93 10.16 5.31
CA THR A 32 3.54 9.83 3.93
C THR A 32 2.23 9.06 3.89
N VAL A 33 2.09 8.01 4.71
CA VAL A 33 0.85 7.22 4.78
C VAL A 33 -0.33 8.10 5.19
N ARG A 34 -0.18 8.91 6.25
CA ARG A 34 -1.25 9.82 6.71
C ARG A 34 -1.65 10.84 5.66
N ARG A 35 -0.69 11.38 4.91
CA ARG A 35 -0.97 12.32 3.81
C ARG A 35 -1.75 11.64 2.69
N ARG A 36 -1.42 10.41 2.34
CA ARG A 36 -2.02 9.68 1.22
C ARG A 36 -3.36 9.04 1.60
N PHE A 37 -3.40 8.33 2.71
CA PHE A 37 -4.60 7.65 3.19
C PHE A 37 -4.66 7.61 4.73
N PRO A 38 -5.30 8.61 5.38
CA PRO A 38 -5.31 8.76 6.84
C PRO A 38 -5.93 7.60 7.62
N GLY A 39 -6.72 6.74 6.96
CA GLY A 39 -7.39 5.59 7.59
C GLY A 39 -6.54 4.33 7.67
N VAL A 40 -5.26 4.36 7.26
CA VAL A 40 -4.35 3.22 7.34
C VAL A 40 -3.69 3.20 8.72
N ASP A 41 -3.79 2.07 9.39
CA ASP A 41 -3.08 1.81 10.65
C ASP A 41 -1.63 1.40 10.39
N ILE A 42 -0.72 1.86 11.26
CA ILE A 42 0.69 1.47 11.22
C ILE A 42 1.02 0.75 12.52
N LEU A 43 1.45 -0.51 12.40
CA LEU A 43 1.95 -1.30 13.51
C LEU A 43 3.48 -1.38 13.46
N LEU A 44 4.12 -0.71 14.41
CA LEU A 44 5.59 -0.70 14.50
C LEU A 44 6.09 -1.95 15.24
N TYR A 45 7.04 -2.63 14.62
CA TYR A 45 7.89 -3.66 15.21
C TYR A 45 9.26 -3.02 15.50
N PRO A 46 9.45 -2.50 16.71
CA PRO A 46 10.70 -1.81 17.06
C PRO A 46 11.87 -2.77 16.94
N THR A 47 12.87 -2.38 16.16
CA THR A 47 14.02 -3.22 15.85
C THR A 47 15.26 -2.35 15.88
N LYS A 48 16.31 -2.82 16.50
CA LYS A 48 17.63 -2.23 16.29
C LYS A 48 18.02 -2.38 14.82
N VAL A 49 18.61 -1.36 14.24
CA VAL A 49 18.98 -1.36 12.81
C VAL A 49 20.49 -1.31 12.62
N GLN A 50 21.26 -1.39 13.72
CA GLN A 50 22.71 -1.47 13.75
C GLN A 50 23.20 -2.09 15.05
N GLY A 51 24.37 -2.73 15.03
CA GLY A 51 24.99 -3.41 16.16
C GLY A 51 24.86 -4.93 16.12
N GLU A 52 25.34 -5.59 17.15
CA GLU A 52 25.31 -7.06 17.28
C GLU A 52 23.89 -7.59 17.52
N GLY A 53 23.55 -8.73 16.94
CA GLY A 53 22.22 -9.40 17.10
C GLY A 53 21.09 -8.75 16.34
N VAL A 54 21.37 -7.84 15.42
CA VAL A 54 20.36 -7.10 14.64
C VAL A 54 19.64 -8.02 13.65
N ALA A 55 20.35 -8.91 12.98
CA ALA A 55 19.76 -9.82 12.01
C ALA A 55 18.72 -10.74 12.63
N GLU A 56 19.02 -11.31 13.79
CA GLU A 56 18.09 -12.16 14.54
C GLU A 56 16.87 -11.39 15.03
N GLU A 57 17.07 -10.12 15.43
CA GLU A 57 15.96 -9.27 15.89
C GLU A 57 15.02 -8.92 14.72
N ILE A 58 15.58 -8.60 13.54
CA ILE A 58 14.81 -8.36 12.31
C ILE A 58 14.01 -9.60 11.94
N ALA A 59 14.67 -10.77 11.83
CA ALA A 59 14.03 -12.02 11.46
C ALA A 59 12.92 -12.40 12.44
N ARG A 60 13.13 -12.24 13.75
CA ARG A 60 12.13 -12.46 14.80
C ARG A 60 10.94 -11.53 14.65
N ASN A 61 11.16 -10.26 14.36
CA ASN A 61 10.08 -9.30 14.18
C ASN A 61 9.28 -9.53 12.90
N ILE A 62 9.92 -9.98 11.82
CA ILE A 62 9.22 -10.45 10.61
C ILE A 62 8.34 -11.66 10.96
N ALA A 63 8.87 -12.66 11.69
CA ALA A 63 8.10 -13.82 12.10
C ALA A 63 6.91 -13.45 13.00
N ARG A 64 7.09 -12.51 13.95
CA ARG A 64 6.01 -11.99 14.80
C ARG A 64 4.93 -11.28 13.99
N ALA A 65 5.33 -10.48 12.98
CA ALA A 65 4.39 -9.81 12.10
C ALA A 65 3.57 -10.81 11.29
N ASN A 66 4.18 -11.90 10.84
CA ASN A 66 3.50 -12.98 10.12
C ASN A 66 2.47 -13.75 10.95
N GLN A 67 2.50 -13.63 12.29
CA GLN A 67 1.49 -14.20 13.19
C GLN A 67 0.25 -13.31 13.34
N GLN A 68 0.27 -12.08 12.83
CA GLN A 68 -0.87 -11.16 12.88
C GLN A 68 -1.73 -11.32 11.63
N ASP A 69 -2.98 -11.72 11.81
CA ASP A 69 -3.89 -11.98 10.68
C ASP A 69 -4.44 -10.71 10.01
N ASP A 70 -4.31 -9.57 10.68
CA ASP A 70 -4.86 -8.29 10.26
C ASP A 70 -3.85 -7.35 9.59
N LEU A 71 -2.64 -7.82 9.30
CA LEU A 71 -1.65 -7.09 8.52
C LEU A 71 -1.78 -7.41 7.03
N ASP A 72 -1.70 -6.38 6.21
CA ASP A 72 -1.81 -6.50 4.75
C ASP A 72 -0.43 -6.60 4.08
N LEU A 73 0.59 -5.96 4.64
CA LEU A 73 1.97 -6.00 4.15
C LEU A 73 2.96 -5.55 5.22
N LEU A 74 4.26 -5.78 4.96
CA LEU A 74 5.38 -5.32 5.78
C LEU A 74 6.26 -4.33 5.02
N ILE A 75 6.71 -3.29 5.72
CA ILE A 75 7.82 -2.45 5.30
C ILE A 75 9.00 -2.74 6.22
N ILE A 76 10.13 -3.12 5.65
CA ILE A 76 11.39 -3.26 6.37
C ILE A 76 12.25 -2.07 5.96
N GLY A 77 12.63 -1.25 6.91
CA GLY A 77 13.34 -0.03 6.60
C GLY A 77 14.43 0.32 7.58
N ARG A 78 15.49 0.95 7.04
CA ARG A 78 16.56 1.52 7.80
C ARG A 78 16.85 2.92 7.28
N GLY A 79 17.25 3.81 8.19
CA GLY A 79 17.77 5.13 7.84
C GLY A 79 19.20 5.06 7.26
N GLY A 80 19.67 6.12 6.68
CA GLY A 80 21.03 6.23 6.17
C GLY A 80 22.08 5.89 7.24
N GLY A 81 23.23 5.38 6.82
CA GLY A 81 24.35 4.95 7.63
C GLY A 81 25.43 4.33 6.76
N SER A 82 26.48 3.83 7.37
CA SER A 82 27.58 3.19 6.63
C SER A 82 27.15 1.85 6.01
N ILE A 83 27.90 1.38 5.02
CA ILE A 83 27.70 0.08 4.38
C ILE A 83 27.77 -1.08 5.38
N GLU A 84 28.63 -0.92 6.42
CA GLU A 84 28.77 -1.90 7.50
C GLU A 84 27.46 -2.06 8.29
N ASP A 85 26.74 -0.99 8.46
CA ASP A 85 25.43 -1.01 9.12
C ASP A 85 24.33 -1.70 8.30
N LEU A 86 24.51 -1.85 6.98
CA LEU A 86 23.59 -2.59 6.10
C LEU A 86 23.84 -4.10 6.12
N TRP A 87 24.94 -4.54 6.73
CA TRP A 87 25.38 -5.93 6.68
C TRP A 87 24.33 -6.90 7.23
N ALA A 88 23.63 -6.54 8.30
CA ALA A 88 22.58 -7.37 8.87
C ALA A 88 21.48 -7.76 7.85
N PHE A 89 21.23 -6.91 6.85
CA PHE A 89 20.24 -7.17 5.79
C PHE A 89 20.77 -8.07 4.66
N ASN A 90 22.06 -8.43 4.72
CA ASN A 90 22.69 -9.42 3.86
C ASN A 90 22.79 -10.80 4.53
N GLU A 91 22.44 -10.91 5.80
CA GLU A 91 22.50 -12.17 6.52
C GLU A 91 21.39 -13.14 6.10
N GLU A 92 21.75 -14.42 5.96
CA GLU A 92 20.86 -15.46 5.48
C GLU A 92 19.57 -15.58 6.31
N ILE A 93 19.65 -15.36 7.62
CA ILE A 93 18.50 -15.41 8.52
C ILE A 93 17.44 -14.37 8.16
N VAL A 94 17.85 -13.16 7.79
CA VAL A 94 16.94 -12.08 7.36
C VAL A 94 16.38 -12.35 5.99
N VAL A 95 17.23 -12.77 5.06
CA VAL A 95 16.84 -13.10 3.68
C VAL A 95 15.80 -14.22 3.67
N ARG A 96 16.02 -15.29 4.48
CA ARG A 96 15.04 -16.37 4.63
C ARG A 96 13.74 -15.91 5.27
N ALA A 97 13.81 -15.10 6.33
CA ALA A 97 12.60 -14.58 6.97
C ALA A 97 11.74 -13.73 6.02
N ILE A 98 12.37 -12.96 5.13
CA ILE A 98 11.67 -12.21 4.07
C ILE A 98 11.06 -13.17 3.04
N PHE A 99 11.84 -14.15 2.57
CA PHE A 99 11.39 -15.10 1.55
C PHE A 99 10.21 -15.97 2.03
N GLU A 100 10.23 -16.40 3.27
CA GLU A 100 9.20 -17.23 3.90
C GLU A 100 7.99 -16.42 4.40
N SER A 101 8.04 -15.09 4.26
CA SER A 101 6.94 -14.22 4.71
C SER A 101 5.68 -14.49 3.90
N ARG A 102 4.56 -14.74 4.61
CA ARG A 102 3.23 -14.81 3.98
C ARG A 102 2.69 -13.43 3.59
N LEU A 103 3.22 -12.37 4.23
CA LEU A 103 2.86 -10.99 3.93
C LEU A 103 3.79 -10.45 2.86
N PRO A 104 3.29 -9.69 1.88
CA PRO A 104 4.14 -8.98 0.95
C PRO A 104 5.11 -8.04 1.68
N VAL A 105 6.37 -8.05 1.27
CA VAL A 105 7.44 -7.28 1.91
C VAL A 105 7.97 -6.20 0.98
N ILE A 106 8.00 -4.96 1.48
CA ILE A 106 8.68 -3.84 0.83
C ILE A 106 9.99 -3.60 1.60
N SER A 107 11.12 -3.70 0.90
CA SER A 107 12.43 -3.31 1.45
C SER A 107 12.71 -1.84 1.15
N SER A 108 13.06 -1.11 2.20
CA SER A 108 13.54 0.28 2.15
C SER A 108 14.80 0.41 2.98
N VAL A 109 15.79 -0.44 2.67
CA VAL A 109 17.03 -0.58 3.42
C VAL A 109 18.16 0.19 2.75
N GLY A 110 18.36 -0.05 1.46
CA GLY A 110 19.42 0.58 0.69
C GLY A 110 18.96 1.80 -0.08
N HIS A 111 19.83 2.79 -0.21
CA HIS A 111 19.67 3.90 -1.15
C HIS A 111 19.87 3.41 -2.60
N GLU A 112 19.76 4.30 -3.59
CA GLU A 112 19.83 3.93 -5.02
C GLU A 112 21.05 3.08 -5.37
N THR A 113 22.21 3.38 -4.78
CA THR A 113 23.50 2.70 -5.03
C THR A 113 23.74 1.47 -4.15
N ASP A 114 23.12 1.41 -2.98
CA ASP A 114 23.44 0.42 -1.96
C ASP A 114 22.36 -0.66 -1.94
N VAL A 115 22.57 -1.75 -2.64
CA VAL A 115 21.60 -2.85 -2.73
C VAL A 115 22.00 -3.99 -1.81
N THR A 116 21.07 -4.44 -0.98
CA THR A 116 21.24 -5.57 -0.08
C THR A 116 20.58 -6.84 -0.60
N LEU A 117 20.93 -8.00 -0.04
CA LEU A 117 20.24 -9.26 -0.36
C LEU A 117 18.74 -9.20 0.04
N ALA A 118 18.42 -8.49 1.11
CA ALA A 118 17.03 -8.23 1.49
C ALA A 118 16.25 -7.51 0.38
N ASP A 119 16.88 -6.55 -0.32
CA ASP A 119 16.24 -5.83 -1.43
C ASP A 119 15.93 -6.74 -2.63
N PHE A 120 16.79 -7.74 -2.88
CA PHE A 120 16.56 -8.69 -3.96
C PHE A 120 15.43 -9.67 -3.67
N VAL A 121 15.29 -10.08 -2.42
CA VAL A 121 14.32 -11.10 -2.00
C VAL A 121 12.97 -10.49 -1.69
N ALA A 122 12.91 -9.25 -1.23
CA ALA A 122 11.66 -8.54 -0.98
C ALA A 122 10.80 -8.46 -2.25
N ASP A 123 9.49 -8.43 -2.08
CA ASP A 123 8.52 -8.35 -3.19
C ASP A 123 8.66 -7.04 -3.96
N ARG A 124 8.95 -5.96 -3.26
CA ARG A 124 9.28 -4.65 -3.84
C ARG A 124 10.43 -3.99 -3.10
N ARG A 125 11.25 -3.28 -3.86
CA ARG A 125 12.30 -2.41 -3.33
C ARG A 125 11.87 -0.96 -3.47
N ALA A 126 12.14 -0.17 -2.45
CA ALA A 126 11.99 1.28 -2.44
C ALA A 126 13.32 1.93 -2.04
N ALA A 127 13.77 2.92 -2.77
CA ALA A 127 15.03 3.61 -2.47
C ALA A 127 14.95 4.51 -1.24
N THR A 128 13.75 4.83 -0.77
CA THR A 128 13.52 5.70 0.40
C THR A 128 12.31 5.21 1.20
N PRO A 129 12.24 5.54 2.51
CA PRO A 129 11.06 5.26 3.34
C PRO A 129 9.78 5.89 2.80
N THR A 130 9.88 7.09 2.22
CA THR A 130 8.77 7.77 1.54
C THR A 130 8.26 6.96 0.36
N ALA A 131 9.16 6.49 -0.51
CA ALA A 131 8.80 5.66 -1.65
C ALA A 131 8.17 4.31 -1.20
N ALA A 132 8.67 3.71 -0.11
CA ALA A 132 8.06 2.50 0.46
C ALA A 132 6.63 2.74 0.93
N ALA A 133 6.38 3.87 1.61
CA ALA A 133 5.05 4.26 2.04
C ALA A 133 4.10 4.54 0.86
N GLU A 134 4.62 5.09 -0.24
CA GLU A 134 3.85 5.31 -1.48
C GLU A 134 3.50 3.98 -2.17
N LEU A 135 4.43 3.03 -2.23
CA LEU A 135 4.16 1.68 -2.73
C LEU A 135 3.13 0.94 -1.86
N ALA A 136 3.17 1.13 -0.53
CA ALA A 136 2.22 0.53 0.40
C ALA A 136 0.83 1.17 0.35
N THR A 137 0.71 2.38 -0.21
CA THR A 137 -0.54 3.12 -0.36
C THR A 137 -0.69 3.63 -1.81
N PRO A 138 -0.79 2.74 -2.81
CA PRO A 138 -0.80 3.13 -4.23
C PRO A 138 -2.00 4.02 -4.57
N VAL A 139 -3.15 3.75 -3.97
CA VAL A 139 -4.37 4.56 -4.14
C VAL A 139 -4.47 5.56 -3.00
N THR A 140 -4.67 6.84 -3.34
CA THR A 140 -4.85 7.91 -2.34
C THR A 140 -6.33 8.12 -2.00
N LYS A 141 -6.59 8.74 -0.85
CA LYS A 141 -7.96 9.18 -0.50
C LYS A 141 -8.56 10.09 -1.58
N LEU A 142 -7.74 10.96 -2.19
CA LEU A 142 -8.19 11.86 -3.26
C LEU A 142 -8.61 11.09 -4.52
N ASP A 143 -7.88 10.04 -4.89
CA ASP A 143 -8.23 9.19 -6.02
C ASP A 143 -9.59 8.52 -5.82
N VAL A 144 -9.82 7.99 -4.61
CA VAL A 144 -11.11 7.37 -4.25
C VAL A 144 -12.24 8.38 -4.33
N LEU A 145 -12.06 9.59 -3.76
CA LEU A 145 -13.07 10.64 -3.81
C LEU A 145 -13.36 11.09 -5.24
N ALA A 146 -12.34 11.27 -6.06
CA ALA A 146 -12.51 11.64 -7.46
C ALA A 146 -13.26 10.55 -8.25
N HIS A 147 -12.94 9.28 -7.98
CA HIS A 147 -13.66 8.16 -8.58
C HIS A 147 -15.14 8.15 -8.19
N LEU A 148 -15.45 8.31 -6.89
CA LEU A 148 -16.82 8.37 -6.40
C LEU A 148 -17.63 9.52 -7.03
N GLN A 149 -17.05 10.73 -7.08
CA GLN A 149 -17.69 11.88 -7.73
C GLN A 149 -17.97 11.64 -9.22
N ASN A 150 -17.03 10.97 -9.91
CA ASN A 150 -17.26 10.62 -11.31
C ASN A 150 -18.41 9.62 -11.48
N GLN A 151 -18.47 8.60 -10.62
CA GLN A 151 -19.57 7.62 -10.64
C GLN A 151 -20.90 8.28 -10.33
N GLU A 152 -20.98 9.18 -9.36
CA GLU A 152 -22.18 9.95 -9.05
C GLU A 152 -22.68 10.76 -10.26
N LYS A 153 -21.79 11.50 -10.94
CA LYS A 153 -22.11 12.25 -12.15
C LYS A 153 -22.63 11.34 -13.27
N ARG A 154 -22.00 10.18 -13.46
CA ARG A 154 -22.42 9.20 -14.48
C ARG A 154 -23.81 8.64 -14.17
N MET A 155 -24.08 8.27 -12.91
CA MET A 155 -25.39 7.78 -12.47
C MET A 155 -26.47 8.86 -12.66
N ALA A 156 -26.21 10.09 -12.21
CA ALA A 156 -27.16 11.20 -12.38
C ALA A 156 -27.47 11.48 -13.86
N THR A 157 -26.49 11.36 -14.73
CA THR A 157 -26.67 11.52 -16.18
C THR A 157 -27.49 10.36 -16.77
N ALA A 158 -27.20 9.12 -16.38
CA ALA A 158 -27.95 7.96 -16.83
C ALA A 158 -29.43 8.05 -16.43
N VAL A 159 -29.71 8.40 -15.18
CA VAL A 159 -31.09 8.60 -14.69
C VAL A 159 -31.80 9.69 -15.48
N ARG A 160 -31.17 10.87 -15.68
CA ARG A 160 -31.76 11.96 -16.49
C ARG A 160 -32.09 11.50 -17.90
N ASN A 161 -31.20 10.77 -18.53
CA ASN A 161 -31.41 10.26 -19.90
C ASN A 161 -32.60 9.28 -19.97
N VAL A 162 -32.73 8.40 -18.96
CA VAL A 162 -33.89 7.49 -18.88
C VAL A 162 -35.19 8.27 -18.69
N LEU A 163 -35.21 9.25 -17.78
CA LEU A 163 -36.40 10.09 -17.53
C LEU A 163 -36.75 10.90 -18.79
N SER A 164 -35.80 11.54 -19.45
CA SER A 164 -36.05 12.28 -20.69
C SER A 164 -36.68 11.40 -21.76
N LYS A 165 -36.13 10.20 -22.01
CA LYS A 165 -36.69 9.25 -22.96
C LYS A 165 -38.14 8.84 -22.62
N LYS A 166 -38.41 8.61 -21.32
CA LYS A 166 -39.77 8.26 -20.87
C LYS A 166 -40.73 9.42 -21.03
N GLN A 167 -40.31 10.66 -20.70
CA GLN A 167 -41.10 11.86 -20.91
C GLN A 167 -41.43 12.10 -22.39
N GLU A 168 -40.43 11.93 -23.28
CA GLU A 168 -40.64 12.02 -24.71
C GLU A 168 -41.62 10.95 -25.23
N ALA A 169 -41.49 9.71 -24.78
CA ALA A 169 -42.38 8.64 -25.14
C ALA A 169 -43.85 8.94 -24.68
N LEU A 170 -44.00 9.41 -23.42
CA LEU A 170 -45.30 9.83 -22.89
C LEU A 170 -45.90 10.99 -23.72
N LYS A 171 -45.08 12.01 -24.04
CA LYS A 171 -45.52 13.13 -24.87
C LYS A 171 -45.99 12.68 -26.26
N LYS A 172 -45.25 11.76 -26.88
CA LYS A 172 -45.65 11.18 -28.17
C LYS A 172 -46.97 10.45 -28.07
N CYS A 173 -47.17 9.64 -27.03
CA CYS A 173 -48.43 8.94 -26.80
C CYS A 173 -49.58 9.93 -26.59
N SER A 174 -49.44 10.92 -25.72
CA SER A 174 -50.49 11.91 -25.40
C SER A 174 -50.83 12.80 -26.60
N GLN A 175 -49.95 12.98 -27.55
CA GLN A 175 -50.16 13.76 -28.77
C GLN A 175 -50.65 12.92 -29.94
N SER A 176 -50.81 11.62 -29.79
CA SER A 176 -51.31 10.73 -30.85
C SER A 176 -52.79 11.04 -31.16
N VAL A 177 -53.16 10.88 -32.39
CA VAL A 177 -54.50 11.18 -32.91
C VAL A 177 -55.58 10.37 -32.14
N ILE A 178 -55.26 9.16 -31.66
CA ILE A 178 -56.15 8.28 -30.92
C ILE A 178 -56.62 8.92 -29.59
N PHE A 179 -55.80 9.73 -28.96
CA PHE A 179 -56.14 10.41 -27.70
C PHE A 179 -56.73 11.82 -27.91
N ARG A 180 -56.73 12.33 -29.14
CA ARG A 180 -57.22 13.67 -29.49
C ARG A 180 -58.60 13.67 -30.14
N GLN A 181 -59.10 12.51 -30.56
CA GLN A 181 -60.47 12.37 -31.06
C GLN A 181 -61.21 11.43 -30.14
N PRO A 182 -62.19 11.93 -29.36
CA PRO A 182 -63.15 11.07 -28.64
C PRO A 182 -64.06 10.33 -29.58
#